data_940af30a0bb8d49f4a5af54444e63995
#
_entry.id   940af30a0bb8d49f4a5af54444e63995
#
_cell.length_a   1.000
_cell.length_b   1.000
_cell.length_c   1.000
_cell.angle_alpha   90.00
_cell.angle_beta   90.00
_cell.angle_gamma   90.00
#
_symmetry.space_group_name_H-M   'P 1'
#
loop_
_entity.id
_entity.type
_entity.pdbx_description
1 polymer ?
#
loop_
_entity_poly.entity_id
_entity_poly.type
_entity_poly.pdbx_seq_one_letter_code
_entity_poly.pdbx_strand_id
1 'polypeptide(L)'
;RRVLREMVGHLIVDASEEKLGDAIAELTKSGNRLNVNLLGDNEAEHRLSETKRLLARDDVDYVSIKVSAVSGPHQHWAFDEVVEEAVRRLTPLYELAASSSPKKFINLDMEEYKDLDMTIEVFTKILDQPHLKDLEAGIVLQAYLPDTLAAMQRLQAWAAERVANGGSSIKVRLVKGANLSMEIVEGVMHGWPVTTWDTKQAADTNYKRILDYALRPEHAKNIRLGVAGHNLFDVAFALLLAEDRGVKDRVEFEMLIGMAEQQAEIIRRRVGHLLLYVPVVNPKEFDVAIAYLIRRLEENASSENFMSGIFDLATDEEIFKREEDRFMRSLNSVTDEVPEGKRHQNRQTENADNVFVPAGRFENTPDTDPSLSGNREWGRAILERSKTTQIGIATLKENELTSAAEAEQLVADAEASGKVWGRLSGAERAAVLRNVGKEIALHRAELLEVMAAEAGKTLDQGDTEVSEAID
;
A
#
# COMPACT_ATOMS: atom_id res chain seq x y z
N ARG A 1 21.55 -13.64 14.24
CA ARG A 1 20.29 -13.98 14.90
C ARG A 1 20.34 -13.73 16.43
N ARG A 2 21.23 -14.39 17.20
CA ARG A 2 21.27 -14.23 18.67
C ARG A 2 21.52 -12.78 19.10
N VAL A 3 22.51 -12.10 18.50
CA VAL A 3 22.83 -10.68 18.77
C VAL A 3 21.63 -9.78 18.44
N LEU A 4 21.01 -9.96 17.28
CA LEU A 4 19.83 -9.19 16.89
C LEU A 4 18.68 -9.40 17.87
N ARG A 5 18.43 -10.65 18.31
CA ARG A 5 17.38 -10.96 19.30
C ARG A 5 17.66 -10.28 20.64
N GLU A 6 18.91 -10.20 21.09
CA GLU A 6 19.28 -9.52 22.32
C GLU A 6 19.13 -7.98 22.21
N MET A 7 19.45 -7.41 21.04
CA MET A 7 19.36 -5.95 20.82
C MET A 7 17.92 -5.44 20.67
N VAL A 8 17.06 -6.19 19.98
CA VAL A 8 15.73 -5.69 19.56
C VAL A 8 14.58 -6.61 19.99
N GLY A 9 14.86 -7.61 20.83
CA GLY A 9 13.84 -8.54 21.31
C GLY A 9 12.71 -7.87 22.11
N HIS A 10 12.94 -6.69 22.67
CA HIS A 10 11.94 -5.89 23.37
C HIS A 10 10.89 -5.24 22.44
N LEU A 11 11.13 -5.25 21.13
CA LEU A 11 10.21 -4.72 20.10
C LEU A 11 9.18 -5.75 19.63
N ILE A 12 9.30 -6.99 20.03
CA ILE A 12 8.40 -8.08 19.64
C ILE A 12 8.10 -8.98 20.84
N VAL A 13 6.95 -9.64 20.82
CA VAL A 13 6.51 -10.57 21.87
C VAL A 13 6.50 -12.00 21.33
N ASP A 14 6.87 -12.94 22.19
CA ASP A 14 6.80 -14.37 21.91
C ASP A 14 5.34 -14.84 21.83
N ALA A 15 4.93 -15.34 20.66
CA ALA A 15 3.56 -15.80 20.40
C ALA A 15 3.21 -17.16 21.00
N SER A 16 4.14 -17.83 21.72
CA SER A 16 3.81 -19.08 22.45
C SER A 16 2.76 -18.80 23.52
N GLU A 17 1.86 -19.75 23.74
CA GLU A 17 0.64 -19.56 24.51
C GLU A 17 0.88 -19.06 25.94
N GLU A 18 1.86 -19.62 26.64
CA GLU A 18 2.23 -19.20 28.01
C GLU A 18 2.83 -17.78 28.04
N LYS A 19 3.82 -17.50 27.19
CA LYS A 19 4.54 -16.24 27.20
C LYS A 19 3.71 -15.07 26.69
N LEU A 20 2.84 -15.32 25.72
CA LEU A 20 1.94 -14.30 25.20
C LEU A 20 0.98 -13.81 26.28
N GLY A 21 0.38 -14.73 27.06
CA GLY A 21 -0.51 -14.37 28.16
C GLY A 21 0.18 -13.52 29.23
N ASP A 22 1.41 -13.92 29.64
CA ASP A 22 2.20 -13.14 30.60
C ASP A 22 2.55 -11.75 30.07
N ALA A 23 2.95 -11.65 28.81
CA ALA A 23 3.28 -10.37 28.18
C ALA A 23 2.04 -9.44 28.06
N ILE A 24 0.89 -9.99 27.67
CA ILE A 24 -0.37 -9.24 27.62
C ILE A 24 -0.73 -8.74 29.02
N ALA A 25 -0.66 -9.58 30.04
CA ALA A 25 -0.96 -9.21 31.41
C ALA A 25 -0.03 -8.10 31.92
N GLU A 26 1.27 -8.17 31.60
CA GLU A 26 2.24 -7.14 31.99
C GLU A 26 1.98 -5.80 31.30
N LEU A 27 1.81 -5.81 29.98
CA LEU A 27 1.58 -4.60 29.17
C LEU A 27 0.26 -3.88 29.50
N THR A 28 -0.75 -4.64 29.94
CA THR A 28 -2.07 -4.08 30.31
C THR A 28 -2.13 -3.56 31.75
N LYS A 29 -1.20 -3.93 32.64
CA LYS A 29 -1.16 -3.46 34.04
C LYS A 29 -1.23 -1.94 34.19
N SER A 30 -0.62 -1.21 33.28
CA SER A 30 -0.60 0.25 33.27
C SER A 30 -1.85 0.88 32.64
N GLY A 31 -2.83 0.08 32.18
CA GLY A 31 -4.06 0.56 31.54
C GLY A 31 -3.91 0.78 30.02
N ASN A 32 -2.87 0.23 29.39
CA ASN A 32 -2.76 0.22 27.94
C ASN A 32 -3.75 -0.77 27.32
N ARG A 33 -4.27 -0.42 26.14
CA ARG A 33 -4.90 -1.37 25.23
C ARG A 33 -3.84 -1.94 24.28
N LEU A 34 -4.06 -3.14 23.80
CA LEU A 34 -3.09 -3.81 22.94
C LEU A 34 -3.74 -4.14 21.59
N ASN A 35 -3.06 -3.78 20.51
CA ASN A 35 -3.30 -4.31 19.19
C ASN A 35 -2.27 -5.39 18.91
N VAL A 36 -2.69 -6.65 18.94
CA VAL A 36 -1.81 -7.80 18.74
C VAL A 36 -1.71 -8.11 17.24
N ASN A 37 -0.52 -7.97 16.68
CA ASN A 37 -0.25 -8.22 15.27
C ASN A 37 0.69 -9.41 15.09
N LEU A 38 0.21 -10.48 14.48
CA LEU A 38 1.01 -11.66 14.17
C LEU A 38 1.96 -11.37 13.01
N LEU A 39 3.25 -11.50 13.29
CA LEU A 39 4.28 -11.59 12.26
C LEU A 39 4.43 -13.07 11.88
N GLY A 40 4.25 -13.40 10.62
CA GLY A 40 4.31 -14.78 10.13
C GLY A 40 4.87 -14.85 8.70
N ASP A 41 5.04 -16.06 8.22
CA ASP A 41 5.41 -16.34 6.84
C ASP A 41 4.26 -16.01 5.86
N ASN A 42 4.50 -16.26 4.57
CA ASN A 42 3.56 -15.90 3.52
C ASN A 42 2.48 -16.98 3.24
N GLU A 43 2.34 -18.00 4.10
CA GLU A 43 1.31 -19.02 3.92
C GLU A 43 -0.04 -18.50 4.44
N ALA A 44 -0.91 -18.11 3.52
CA ALA A 44 -2.17 -17.40 3.79
C ALA A 44 -3.11 -18.17 4.74
N GLU A 45 -3.25 -19.48 4.55
CA GLU A 45 -4.11 -20.32 5.40
C GLU A 45 -3.59 -20.43 6.83
N HIS A 46 -2.29 -20.60 6.98
CA HIS A 46 -1.64 -20.65 8.30
C HIS A 46 -1.84 -19.33 9.04
N ARG A 47 -1.59 -18.20 8.36
CA ARG A 47 -1.72 -16.87 8.93
C ARG A 47 -3.13 -16.53 9.35
N LEU A 48 -4.12 -16.87 8.53
CA LEU A 48 -5.54 -16.69 8.86
C LEU A 48 -5.95 -17.52 10.07
N SER A 49 -5.52 -18.78 10.11
CA SER A 49 -5.78 -19.71 11.23
C SER A 49 -5.18 -19.20 12.54
N GLU A 50 -3.93 -18.77 12.52
CA GLU A 50 -3.25 -18.23 13.70
C GLU A 50 -3.85 -16.90 14.18
N THR A 51 -4.22 -16.00 13.24
CA THR A 51 -4.92 -14.76 13.59
C THR A 51 -6.28 -15.06 14.22
N LYS A 52 -7.00 -16.04 13.70
CA LYS A 52 -8.28 -16.50 14.28
C LYS A 52 -8.07 -17.07 15.69
N ARG A 53 -7.00 -17.85 15.89
CA ARG A 53 -6.62 -18.38 17.22
C ARG A 53 -6.29 -17.26 18.21
N LEU A 54 -5.55 -16.23 17.78
CA LEU A 54 -5.28 -15.06 18.61
C LEU A 54 -6.56 -14.30 18.95
N LEU A 55 -7.41 -14.04 17.98
CA LEU A 55 -8.68 -13.33 18.21
C LEU A 55 -9.65 -14.12 19.09
N ALA A 56 -9.57 -15.47 19.11
CA ALA A 56 -10.40 -16.32 19.96
C ALA A 56 -10.01 -16.28 21.45
N ARG A 57 -8.81 -15.80 21.81
CA ARG A 57 -8.34 -15.70 23.21
C ARG A 57 -9.13 -14.64 23.96
N ASP A 58 -9.46 -14.91 25.22
CA ASP A 58 -10.19 -13.98 26.08
C ASP A 58 -9.39 -12.71 26.44
N ASP A 59 -8.05 -12.82 26.46
CA ASP A 59 -7.13 -11.73 26.77
C ASP A 59 -6.73 -10.87 25.55
N VAL A 60 -7.27 -11.16 24.34
CA VAL A 60 -7.04 -10.42 23.09
C VAL A 60 -8.35 -9.83 22.60
N ASP A 61 -8.47 -8.51 22.58
CA ASP A 61 -9.64 -7.78 22.10
C ASP A 61 -9.42 -7.05 20.77
N TYR A 62 -8.17 -6.97 20.30
CA TYR A 62 -7.82 -6.19 19.11
C TYR A 62 -6.66 -6.85 18.34
N VAL A 63 -6.88 -7.14 17.07
CA VAL A 63 -5.86 -7.67 16.16
C VAL A 63 -5.76 -6.83 14.90
N SER A 64 -4.57 -6.85 14.29
CA SER A 64 -4.34 -6.36 12.93
C SER A 64 -4.09 -7.51 11.97
N ILE A 65 -4.57 -7.35 10.72
CA ILE A 65 -4.33 -8.28 9.62
C ILE A 65 -4.21 -7.48 8.31
N LYS A 66 -3.55 -8.05 7.31
CA LYS A 66 -3.36 -7.46 5.98
C LYS A 66 -4.14 -8.25 4.93
N VAL A 67 -4.54 -7.62 3.84
CA VAL A 67 -5.16 -8.32 2.70
C VAL A 67 -4.17 -9.33 2.11
N SER A 68 -2.92 -8.94 1.91
CA SER A 68 -1.85 -9.82 1.41
C SER A 68 -1.65 -11.08 2.25
N ALA A 69 -1.90 -10.99 3.56
CA ALA A 69 -1.78 -12.12 4.49
C ALA A 69 -2.82 -13.21 4.30
N VAL A 70 -3.92 -12.93 3.60
CA VAL A 70 -5.01 -13.89 3.39
C VAL A 70 -5.24 -14.25 1.93
N SER A 71 -4.88 -13.38 1.00
CA SER A 71 -4.96 -13.65 -0.45
C SER A 71 -3.72 -14.36 -0.99
N GLY A 72 -2.60 -14.36 -0.24
CA GLY A 72 -1.30 -14.78 -0.76
C GLY A 72 -0.77 -13.83 -1.84
N PRO A 73 0.25 -14.24 -2.63
CA PRO A 73 0.67 -13.50 -3.79
C PRO A 73 -0.51 -13.33 -4.76
N HIS A 74 -0.88 -12.08 -5.06
CA HIS A 74 -2.05 -11.79 -5.89
C HIS A 74 -1.66 -10.85 -7.03
N GLN A 75 -2.41 -10.96 -8.12
CA GLN A 75 -2.25 -10.15 -9.31
C GLN A 75 -3.26 -9.02 -9.32
N HIS A 76 -2.79 -7.77 -9.38
CA HIS A 76 -3.67 -6.59 -9.42
C HIS A 76 -4.52 -6.52 -10.69
N TRP A 77 -4.14 -7.24 -11.76
CA TRP A 77 -4.97 -7.42 -12.94
C TRP A 77 -6.28 -8.17 -12.64
N ALA A 78 -6.27 -9.06 -11.65
CA ALA A 78 -7.44 -9.82 -11.18
C ALA A 78 -8.08 -9.17 -9.94
N PHE A 79 -8.17 -7.84 -9.93
CA PHE A 79 -8.58 -7.04 -8.77
C PHE A 79 -9.91 -7.50 -8.16
N ASP A 80 -10.94 -7.69 -8.98
CA ASP A 80 -12.28 -8.05 -8.48
C ASP A 80 -12.28 -9.44 -7.86
N GLU A 81 -11.62 -10.40 -8.51
CA GLU A 81 -11.49 -11.78 -8.05
C GLU A 81 -10.69 -11.87 -6.73
N VAL A 82 -9.63 -11.08 -6.63
CA VAL A 82 -8.81 -10.99 -5.38
C VAL A 82 -9.62 -10.36 -4.26
N VAL A 83 -10.37 -9.30 -4.55
CA VAL A 83 -11.27 -8.65 -3.56
C VAL A 83 -12.33 -9.64 -3.07
N GLU A 84 -13.00 -10.36 -3.97
CA GLU A 84 -14.01 -11.35 -3.61
C GLU A 84 -13.44 -12.47 -2.75
N GLU A 85 -12.27 -12.99 -3.10
CA GLU A 85 -11.59 -14.03 -2.33
C GLU A 85 -11.14 -13.51 -0.95
N ALA A 86 -10.58 -12.30 -0.88
CA ALA A 86 -10.19 -11.69 0.40
C ALA A 86 -11.41 -11.46 1.30
N VAL A 87 -12.52 -10.96 0.77
CA VAL A 87 -13.79 -10.81 1.50
C VAL A 87 -14.27 -12.16 2.02
N ARG A 88 -14.29 -13.19 1.17
CA ARG A 88 -14.72 -14.54 1.55
C ARG A 88 -13.89 -15.11 2.69
N ARG A 89 -12.57 -14.92 2.65
CA ARG A 89 -11.63 -15.44 3.66
C ARG A 89 -11.66 -14.66 4.97
N LEU A 90 -11.79 -13.33 4.91
CA LEU A 90 -11.79 -12.48 6.09
C LEU A 90 -13.14 -12.42 6.82
N THR A 91 -14.27 -12.56 6.13
CA THR A 91 -15.59 -12.49 6.73
C THR A 91 -15.73 -13.34 8.00
N PRO A 92 -15.30 -14.63 8.05
CA PRO A 92 -15.41 -15.44 9.27
C PRO A 92 -14.63 -14.88 10.47
N LEU A 93 -13.55 -14.12 10.23
CA LEU A 93 -12.81 -13.45 11.29
C LEU A 93 -13.60 -12.27 11.86
N TYR A 94 -14.25 -11.48 10.99
CA TYR A 94 -15.12 -10.37 11.39
C TYR A 94 -16.39 -10.86 12.10
N GLU A 95 -16.95 -12.01 11.69
CA GLU A 95 -18.05 -12.67 12.37
C GLU A 95 -17.67 -13.11 13.79
N LEU A 96 -16.48 -13.68 13.96
CA LEU A 96 -15.94 -14.02 15.28
C LEU A 96 -15.82 -12.76 16.16
N ALA A 97 -15.30 -11.65 15.61
CA ALA A 97 -15.20 -10.38 16.34
C ALA A 97 -16.59 -9.84 16.74
N ALA A 98 -17.55 -9.89 15.84
CA ALA A 98 -18.92 -9.41 16.07
C ALA A 98 -19.71 -10.24 17.08
N SER A 99 -19.49 -11.57 17.12
CA SER A 99 -20.16 -12.49 18.03
C SER A 99 -19.52 -12.59 19.41
N SER A 100 -18.32 -12.06 19.61
CA SER A 100 -17.62 -12.04 20.89
C SER A 100 -18.31 -11.09 21.89
N SER A 101 -18.20 -11.38 23.19
CA SER A 101 -18.72 -10.53 24.25
C SER A 101 -17.64 -10.23 25.31
N PRO A 102 -17.11 -9.00 25.36
CA PRO A 102 -17.41 -7.85 24.49
C PRO A 102 -16.99 -8.09 23.04
N LYS A 103 -17.58 -7.34 22.09
CA LYS A 103 -17.15 -7.36 20.68
C LYS A 103 -15.67 -7.06 20.57
N LYS A 104 -14.98 -7.78 19.69
CA LYS A 104 -13.57 -7.59 19.43
C LYS A 104 -13.34 -6.67 18.23
N PHE A 105 -12.14 -6.18 18.08
CA PHE A 105 -11.78 -5.21 17.04
C PHE A 105 -10.77 -5.80 16.06
N ILE A 106 -11.01 -5.60 14.77
CA ILE A 106 -10.09 -5.96 13.70
C ILE A 106 -9.68 -4.70 12.98
N ASN A 107 -8.37 -4.54 12.79
CA ASN A 107 -7.80 -3.48 11.97
C ASN A 107 -7.18 -4.07 10.71
N LEU A 108 -7.58 -3.55 9.56
CA LEU A 108 -7.00 -3.93 8.28
C LEU A 108 -5.81 -3.03 7.99
N ASP A 109 -4.60 -3.59 8.09
CA ASP A 109 -3.37 -2.84 7.89
C ASP A 109 -3.11 -2.62 6.39
N MET A 110 -2.52 -1.46 6.05
CA MET A 110 -2.10 -1.07 4.72
C MET A 110 -0.62 -1.40 4.50
N GLU A 111 -0.25 -1.84 3.31
CA GLU A 111 1.15 -2.12 2.97
C GLU A 111 1.67 -1.17 1.90
N GLU A 112 1.42 -1.44 0.64
CA GLU A 112 1.93 -0.69 -0.50
C GLU A 112 0.82 0.12 -1.18
N TYR A 113 1.21 1.12 -1.96
CA TYR A 113 0.28 1.97 -2.72
C TYR A 113 -0.68 1.14 -3.59
N LYS A 114 -0.14 0.13 -4.27
CA LYS A 114 -0.94 -0.73 -5.17
C LYS A 114 -2.10 -1.45 -4.47
N ASP A 115 -2.01 -1.63 -3.14
CA ASP A 115 -3.04 -2.28 -2.33
C ASP A 115 -4.08 -1.28 -1.75
N LEU A 116 -3.91 0.03 -1.95
CA LEU A 116 -4.75 1.06 -1.34
C LEU A 116 -6.23 0.86 -1.70
N ASP A 117 -6.54 0.82 -2.98
CA ASP A 117 -7.92 0.65 -3.45
C ASP A 117 -8.49 -0.72 -3.08
N MET A 118 -7.68 -1.77 -3.21
CA MET A 118 -8.08 -3.13 -2.85
C MET A 118 -8.41 -3.26 -1.37
N THR A 119 -7.60 -2.69 -0.50
CA THR A 119 -7.82 -2.74 0.96
C THR A 119 -9.09 -1.99 1.34
N ILE A 120 -9.36 -0.83 0.74
CA ILE A 120 -10.60 -0.07 0.97
C ILE A 120 -11.82 -0.86 0.48
N GLU A 121 -11.75 -1.46 -0.71
CA GLU A 121 -12.86 -2.22 -1.29
C GLU A 121 -13.18 -3.47 -0.45
N VAL A 122 -12.16 -4.23 -0.03
CA VAL A 122 -12.32 -5.38 0.87
C VAL A 122 -12.95 -4.95 2.19
N PHE A 123 -12.45 -3.88 2.81
CA PHE A 123 -12.95 -3.36 4.08
C PHE A 123 -14.42 -2.97 4.01
N THR A 124 -14.79 -2.20 2.99
CA THR A 124 -16.16 -1.73 2.82
C THR A 124 -17.13 -2.88 2.51
N LYS A 125 -16.76 -3.78 1.59
CA LYS A 125 -17.59 -4.96 1.25
C LYS A 125 -17.82 -5.90 2.43
N ILE A 126 -16.84 -6.10 3.30
CA ILE A 126 -17.02 -6.89 4.52
C ILE A 126 -18.04 -6.21 5.44
N LEU A 127 -17.88 -4.92 5.71
CA LEU A 127 -18.71 -4.20 6.67
C LEU A 127 -20.11 -3.83 6.13
N ASP A 128 -20.33 -3.88 4.82
CA ASP A 128 -21.64 -3.71 4.19
C ASP A 128 -22.56 -4.94 4.35
N GLN A 129 -22.01 -6.08 4.80
CA GLN A 129 -22.82 -7.26 5.08
C GLN A 129 -23.78 -6.97 6.25
N PRO A 130 -25.07 -7.27 6.11
CA PRO A 130 -26.10 -6.87 7.09
C PRO A 130 -25.83 -7.30 8.54
N HIS A 131 -25.26 -8.48 8.72
CA HIS A 131 -24.93 -9.04 10.04
C HIS A 131 -23.68 -8.43 10.69
N LEU A 132 -22.89 -7.67 9.94
CA LEU A 132 -21.71 -6.93 10.41
C LEU A 132 -21.96 -5.43 10.57
N LYS A 133 -23.21 -5.00 10.37
CA LYS A 133 -23.63 -3.59 10.44
C LYS A 133 -23.21 -2.92 11.75
N ASP A 134 -23.35 -3.62 12.88
CA ASP A 134 -23.08 -3.10 14.23
C ASP A 134 -21.64 -3.36 14.71
N LEU A 135 -20.77 -3.83 13.82
CA LEU A 135 -19.36 -4.03 14.15
C LEU A 135 -18.57 -2.77 13.82
N GLU A 136 -17.87 -2.20 14.81
CA GLU A 136 -16.82 -1.23 14.57
C GLU A 136 -15.51 -1.96 14.21
N ALA A 137 -14.87 -1.58 13.12
CA ALA A 137 -13.59 -2.10 12.68
C ALA A 137 -12.69 -0.97 12.17
N GLY A 138 -11.42 -1.26 11.95
CA GLY A 138 -10.43 -0.27 11.55
C GLY A 138 -9.76 -0.56 10.22
N ILE A 139 -9.27 0.50 9.60
CA ILE A 139 -8.42 0.48 8.40
C ILE A 139 -7.27 1.48 8.59
N VAL A 140 -6.15 1.25 7.91
CA VAL A 140 -4.97 2.14 7.97
C VAL A 140 -4.89 2.98 6.72
N LEU A 141 -4.52 4.27 6.89
CA LEU A 141 -4.12 5.16 5.82
C LEU A 141 -2.73 5.74 6.08
N GLN A 142 -1.96 5.93 5.02
CA GLN A 142 -0.54 6.30 5.05
C GLN A 142 -0.34 7.71 4.49
N ALA A 143 -0.01 8.68 5.33
CA ALA A 143 0.11 10.10 4.94
C ALA A 143 1.26 10.41 3.99
N TYR A 144 2.21 9.50 3.81
CA TYR A 144 3.29 9.67 2.84
C TYR A 144 2.83 9.58 1.37
N LEU A 145 1.58 9.14 1.13
CA LEU A 145 0.94 9.14 -0.18
C LEU A 145 0.12 10.44 -0.37
N PRO A 146 0.25 11.16 -1.48
CA PRO A 146 -0.65 12.26 -1.83
C PRO A 146 -2.12 11.84 -1.83
N ASP A 147 -2.42 10.64 -2.30
CA ASP A 147 -3.74 10.04 -2.45
C ASP A 147 -4.52 9.87 -1.15
N THR A 148 -3.83 9.94 0.00
CA THR A 148 -4.42 9.58 1.30
C THR A 148 -5.58 10.48 1.71
N LEU A 149 -5.57 11.78 1.39
CA LEU A 149 -6.70 12.64 1.73
C LEU A 149 -7.93 12.29 0.89
N ALA A 150 -7.77 12.01 -0.40
CA ALA A 150 -8.87 11.56 -1.25
C ALA A 150 -9.44 10.21 -0.77
N ALA A 151 -8.58 9.28 -0.36
CA ALA A 151 -8.98 8.01 0.23
C ALA A 151 -9.73 8.21 1.55
N MET A 152 -9.29 9.14 2.42
CA MET A 152 -9.98 9.50 3.66
C MET A 152 -11.36 10.08 3.36
N GLN A 153 -11.49 10.95 2.36
CA GLN A 153 -12.78 11.54 1.96
C GLN A 153 -13.75 10.47 1.43
N ARG A 154 -13.26 9.52 0.64
CA ARG A 154 -14.04 8.37 0.15
C ARG A 154 -14.55 7.50 1.30
N LEU A 155 -13.68 7.16 2.24
CA LEU A 155 -14.07 6.41 3.46
C LEU A 155 -15.05 7.21 4.32
N GLN A 156 -14.86 8.52 4.45
CA GLN A 156 -15.77 9.40 5.21
C GLN A 156 -17.18 9.44 4.60
N ALA A 157 -17.29 9.55 3.28
CA ALA A 157 -18.58 9.55 2.60
C ALA A 157 -19.32 8.22 2.82
N TRP A 158 -18.64 7.10 2.63
CA TRP A 158 -19.18 5.76 2.87
C TRP A 158 -19.54 5.54 4.35
N ALA A 159 -18.67 5.92 5.30
CA ALA A 159 -18.93 5.78 6.73
C ALA A 159 -20.12 6.65 7.20
N ALA A 160 -20.29 7.84 6.62
CA ALA A 160 -21.41 8.72 6.91
C ALA A 160 -22.76 8.08 6.47
N GLU A 161 -22.79 7.47 5.29
CA GLU A 161 -23.94 6.73 4.81
C GLU A 161 -24.24 5.50 5.70
N ARG A 162 -23.21 4.72 6.04
CA ARG A 162 -23.32 3.59 6.96
C ARG A 162 -23.91 3.99 8.31
N VAL A 163 -23.43 5.06 8.94
CA VAL A 163 -23.91 5.57 10.22
C VAL A 163 -25.34 6.11 10.10
N ALA A 164 -25.64 6.85 9.02
CA ALA A 164 -27.01 7.35 8.76
C ALA A 164 -28.03 6.21 8.62
N ASN A 165 -27.61 5.07 8.09
CA ASN A 165 -28.42 3.85 8.00
C ASN A 165 -28.43 3.00 9.29
N GLY A 166 -27.92 3.56 10.41
CA GLY A 166 -27.92 2.93 11.74
C GLY A 166 -26.82 1.88 11.94
N GLY A 167 -25.74 1.92 11.15
CA GLY A 167 -24.53 1.12 11.37
C GLY A 167 -23.55 1.78 12.32
N SER A 168 -22.53 1.03 12.76
CA SER A 168 -21.46 1.54 13.60
C SER A 168 -20.52 2.44 12.80
N SER A 169 -19.89 3.43 13.49
CA SER A 169 -18.73 4.16 12.96
C SER A 169 -17.57 3.21 12.68
N ILE A 170 -16.59 3.69 11.95
CA ILE A 170 -15.34 2.98 11.72
C ILE A 170 -14.16 3.70 12.42
N LYS A 171 -13.01 3.05 12.46
CA LYS A 171 -11.77 3.69 12.86
C LYS A 171 -10.81 3.77 11.67
N VAL A 172 -10.18 4.92 11.46
CA VAL A 172 -9.04 5.04 10.56
C VAL A 172 -7.79 5.28 11.39
N ARG A 173 -6.81 4.38 11.29
CA ARG A 173 -5.47 4.60 11.83
C ARG A 173 -4.66 5.39 10.82
N LEU A 174 -4.27 6.60 11.19
CA LEU A 174 -3.40 7.43 10.38
C LEU A 174 -1.93 7.21 10.79
N VAL A 175 -1.14 6.71 9.86
CA VAL A 175 0.32 6.56 9.98
C VAL A 175 1.04 7.45 8.98
N LYS A 176 2.34 7.68 9.15
CA LYS A 176 3.13 8.39 8.14
C LYS A 176 3.42 7.49 6.92
N GLY A 177 3.81 6.27 7.15
CA GLY A 177 4.15 5.25 6.16
C GLY A 177 5.53 4.65 6.44
N ALA A 178 5.71 3.38 6.14
CA ALA A 178 6.92 2.63 6.49
C ALA A 178 7.55 1.88 5.31
N ASN A 179 6.98 1.97 4.10
CA ASN A 179 7.38 1.18 2.94
C ASN A 179 8.06 2.02 1.85
N LEU A 180 8.64 3.17 2.18
CA LEU A 180 9.25 4.10 1.20
C LEU A 180 10.24 3.40 0.25
N SER A 181 11.11 2.55 0.78
CA SER A 181 12.09 1.82 -0.03
C SER A 181 11.42 0.88 -1.04
N MET A 182 10.32 0.24 -0.66
CA MET A 182 9.55 -0.66 -1.55
C MET A 182 8.84 0.13 -2.63
N GLU A 183 8.24 1.28 -2.29
CA GLU A 183 7.59 2.18 -3.27
C GLU A 183 8.58 2.71 -4.32
N ILE A 184 9.82 3.02 -3.88
CA ILE A 184 10.90 3.45 -4.79
C ILE A 184 11.30 2.31 -5.73
N VAL A 185 11.52 1.10 -5.19
CA VAL A 185 11.92 -0.07 -5.98
C VAL A 185 10.85 -0.42 -7.00
N GLU A 186 9.59 -0.48 -6.58
CA GLU A 186 8.44 -0.76 -7.46
C GLU A 186 8.36 0.27 -8.61
N GLY A 187 8.43 1.56 -8.28
CA GLY A 187 8.40 2.62 -9.30
C GLY A 187 9.55 2.51 -10.29
N VAL A 188 10.78 2.29 -9.80
CA VAL A 188 11.97 2.19 -10.67
C VAL A 188 11.92 0.95 -11.56
N MET A 189 11.50 -0.19 -11.03
CA MET A 189 11.44 -1.45 -11.78
C MET A 189 10.47 -1.39 -12.97
N HIS A 190 9.36 -0.68 -12.82
CA HIS A 190 8.31 -0.62 -13.84
C HIS A 190 8.28 0.71 -14.62
N GLY A 191 9.22 1.61 -14.37
CA GLY A 191 9.23 2.93 -15.00
C GLY A 191 8.09 3.85 -14.54
N TRP A 192 7.50 3.60 -13.38
CA TRP A 192 6.40 4.40 -12.84
C TRP A 192 6.88 5.52 -11.93
N PRO A 193 6.13 6.64 -11.84
CA PRO A 193 6.39 7.64 -10.81
C PRO A 193 6.33 7.03 -9.41
N VAL A 194 7.28 7.40 -8.55
CA VAL A 194 7.25 7.00 -7.13
C VAL A 194 6.02 7.63 -6.47
N THR A 195 5.22 6.82 -5.82
CA THR A 195 3.89 7.19 -5.30
C THR A 195 3.93 8.14 -4.11
N THR A 196 5.01 8.11 -3.34
CA THR A 196 5.14 8.89 -2.10
C THR A 196 5.51 10.34 -2.36
N TRP A 197 5.29 11.21 -1.38
CA TRP A 197 5.84 12.55 -1.36
C TRP A 197 7.36 12.55 -1.51
N ASP A 198 7.90 13.55 -2.22
CA ASP A 198 9.35 13.65 -2.49
C ASP A 198 10.15 14.05 -1.25
N THR A 199 9.50 14.63 -0.25
CA THR A 199 10.15 15.09 0.98
C THR A 199 9.37 14.66 2.23
N LYS A 200 10.12 14.43 3.31
CA LYS A 200 9.54 14.20 4.63
C LYS A 200 8.63 15.36 5.07
N GLN A 201 9.00 16.59 4.78
CA GLN A 201 8.18 17.75 5.12
C GLN A 201 6.81 17.71 4.43
N ALA A 202 6.74 17.34 3.16
CA ALA A 202 5.48 17.19 2.44
C ALA A 202 4.61 16.07 3.04
N ALA A 203 5.20 14.95 3.42
CA ALA A 203 4.51 13.87 4.13
C ALA A 203 4.00 14.32 5.51
N ASP A 204 4.82 15.06 6.27
CA ASP A 204 4.43 15.63 7.57
C ASP A 204 3.32 16.69 7.42
N THR A 205 3.33 17.47 6.35
CA THR A 205 2.25 18.41 5.99
C THR A 205 0.95 17.67 5.69
N ASN A 206 1.02 16.63 4.88
CA ASN A 206 -0.14 15.82 4.53
C ASN A 206 -0.72 15.10 5.76
N TYR A 207 0.12 14.62 6.67
CA TYR A 207 -0.33 14.06 7.94
C TYR A 207 -1.19 15.07 8.73
N LYS A 208 -0.74 16.33 8.85
CA LYS A 208 -1.48 17.39 9.53
C LYS A 208 -2.76 17.79 8.79
N ARG A 209 -2.73 17.81 7.45
CA ARG A 209 -3.91 18.07 6.62
C ARG A 209 -5.00 17.02 6.86
N ILE A 210 -4.61 15.74 6.94
CA ILE A 210 -5.55 14.65 7.20
C ILE A 210 -6.06 14.70 8.65
N LEU A 211 -5.22 15.03 9.64
CA LEU A 211 -5.65 15.27 11.01
C LEU A 211 -6.71 16.39 11.08
N ASP A 212 -6.45 17.51 10.42
CA ASP A 212 -7.40 18.64 10.38
C ASP A 212 -8.74 18.23 9.77
N TYR A 213 -8.72 17.51 8.63
CA TYR A 213 -9.93 17.03 7.98
C TYR A 213 -10.70 16.03 8.87
N ALA A 214 -10.03 15.00 9.38
CA ALA A 214 -10.67 13.92 10.12
C ALA A 214 -11.24 14.35 11.47
N LEU A 215 -10.61 15.33 12.12
CA LEU A 215 -11.03 15.83 13.43
C LEU A 215 -12.09 16.95 13.36
N ARG A 216 -12.61 17.29 12.19
CA ARG A 216 -13.80 18.15 12.08
C ARG A 216 -15.00 17.41 12.71
N PRO A 217 -15.81 18.07 13.55
CA PRO A 217 -16.90 17.39 14.30
C PRO A 217 -17.86 16.63 13.41
N GLU A 218 -18.17 17.14 12.21
CA GLU A 218 -19.01 16.51 11.22
C GLU A 218 -18.41 15.22 10.63
N HIS A 219 -17.09 15.06 10.65
CA HIS A 219 -16.39 13.86 10.21
C HIS A 219 -16.13 12.89 11.37
N ALA A 220 -15.71 13.40 12.52
CA ALA A 220 -15.35 12.60 13.68
C ALA A 220 -16.52 11.75 14.23
N LYS A 221 -17.77 12.15 13.99
CA LYS A 221 -18.94 11.33 14.37
C LYS A 221 -19.02 10.01 13.61
N ASN A 222 -18.49 9.96 12.38
CA ASN A 222 -18.56 8.79 11.49
C ASN A 222 -17.27 7.96 11.51
N ILE A 223 -16.14 8.65 11.69
CA ILE A 223 -14.79 8.04 11.73
C ILE A 223 -14.13 8.38 13.05
N ARG A 224 -13.77 7.38 13.82
CA ARG A 224 -12.84 7.49 14.93
C ARG A 224 -11.42 7.50 14.41
N LEU A 225 -10.54 8.38 14.90
CA LEU A 225 -9.18 8.51 14.41
C LEU A 225 -8.17 7.84 15.36
N GLY A 226 -7.38 6.91 14.83
CA GLY A 226 -6.17 6.40 15.45
C GLY A 226 -4.97 7.27 15.05
N VAL A 227 -4.43 8.03 15.98
CA VAL A 227 -3.25 8.88 15.77
C VAL A 227 -2.02 8.06 16.11
N ALA A 228 -1.39 7.47 15.08
CA ALA A 228 -0.28 6.55 15.24
C ALA A 228 1.06 7.22 14.94
N GLY A 229 1.96 7.20 15.93
CA GLY A 229 3.31 7.74 15.78
C GLY A 229 3.97 8.13 17.09
N HIS A 230 5.28 8.36 17.02
CA HIS A 230 6.12 8.72 18.15
C HIS A 230 6.52 10.20 18.16
N ASN A 231 6.12 10.98 17.14
CA ASN A 231 6.42 12.42 17.09
C ASN A 231 5.53 13.17 18.09
N LEU A 232 6.14 13.64 19.17
CA LEU A 232 5.41 14.29 20.27
C LEU A 232 4.74 15.60 19.87
N PHE A 233 5.26 16.33 18.87
CA PHE A 233 4.61 17.52 18.34
C PHE A 233 3.32 17.17 17.60
N ASP A 234 3.34 16.11 16.79
CA ASP A 234 2.13 15.65 16.07
C ASP A 234 1.08 15.10 17.06
N VAL A 235 1.51 14.38 18.11
CA VAL A 235 0.63 13.89 19.18
C VAL A 235 -0.01 15.06 19.93
N ALA A 236 0.79 16.06 20.33
CA ALA A 236 0.29 17.25 21.03
C ALA A 236 -0.68 18.04 20.14
N PHE A 237 -0.35 18.22 18.87
CA PHE A 237 -1.22 18.90 17.90
C PHE A 237 -2.57 18.20 17.76
N ALA A 238 -2.56 16.89 17.56
CA ALA A 238 -3.80 16.10 17.43
C ALA A 238 -4.66 16.17 18.71
N LEU A 239 -4.02 16.10 19.90
CA LEU A 239 -4.72 16.21 21.17
C LEU A 239 -5.38 17.57 21.36
N LEU A 240 -4.61 18.65 21.15
CA LEU A 240 -5.11 20.02 21.30
C LEU A 240 -6.21 20.33 20.30
N LEU A 241 -6.05 19.89 19.06
CA LEU A 241 -7.06 20.05 18.00
C LEU A 241 -8.37 19.30 18.35
N ALA A 242 -8.24 18.07 18.88
CA ALA A 242 -9.40 17.29 19.30
C ALA A 242 -10.09 17.88 20.54
N GLU A 243 -9.33 18.46 21.49
CA GLU A 243 -9.88 19.18 22.66
C GLU A 243 -10.60 20.46 22.24
N ASP A 244 -10.00 21.29 21.38
CA ASP A 244 -10.58 22.52 20.85
C ASP A 244 -11.90 22.27 20.10
N ARG A 245 -11.96 21.20 19.33
CA ARG A 245 -13.14 20.81 18.55
C ARG A 245 -14.18 19.96 19.31
N GLY A 246 -13.91 19.61 20.56
CA GLY A 246 -14.81 18.81 21.39
C GLY A 246 -14.99 17.36 20.94
N VAL A 247 -13.99 16.79 20.25
CA VAL A 247 -14.02 15.43 19.68
C VAL A 247 -12.95 14.49 20.28
N LYS A 248 -12.49 14.78 21.49
CA LYS A 248 -11.43 14.01 22.15
C LYS A 248 -11.78 12.52 22.32
N ASP A 249 -13.05 12.20 22.56
CA ASP A 249 -13.56 10.84 22.67
C ASP A 249 -13.54 10.06 21.34
N ARG A 250 -13.28 10.76 20.23
CA ARG A 250 -13.18 10.18 18.88
C ARG A 250 -11.74 9.93 18.45
N VAL A 251 -10.76 10.17 19.33
CA VAL A 251 -9.33 9.97 19.03
C VAL A 251 -8.74 8.89 19.94
N GLU A 252 -7.96 8.01 19.37
CA GLU A 252 -7.14 7.03 20.08
C GLU A 252 -5.67 7.21 19.68
N PHE A 253 -4.79 7.42 20.65
CA PHE A 253 -3.36 7.53 20.38
C PHE A 253 -2.72 6.16 20.38
N GLU A 254 -1.83 5.93 19.40
CA GLU A 254 -1.23 4.63 19.17
C GLU A 254 0.30 4.72 19.05
N MET A 255 1.01 3.82 19.71
CA MET A 255 2.46 3.74 19.69
C MET A 255 2.94 2.31 19.51
N LEU A 256 4.16 2.14 19.01
CA LEU A 256 4.82 0.84 18.94
C LEU A 256 5.40 0.48 20.30
N ILE A 257 5.28 -0.78 20.69
CA ILE A 257 5.91 -1.31 21.91
C ILE A 257 7.44 -1.15 21.85
N GLY A 258 8.05 -0.82 22.99
CA GLY A 258 9.50 -0.88 23.21
C GLY A 258 10.31 0.28 22.61
N MET A 259 9.70 1.18 21.80
CA MET A 259 10.48 2.24 21.14
C MET A 259 10.69 3.49 22.00
N ALA A 260 9.73 3.87 22.81
CA ALA A 260 9.75 5.11 23.60
C ALA A 260 8.86 4.97 24.86
N GLU A 261 9.22 4.10 25.77
CA GLU A 261 8.37 3.72 26.92
C GLU A 261 8.03 4.88 27.85
N GLN A 262 9.01 5.75 28.15
CA GLN A 262 8.79 6.91 29.04
C GLN A 262 7.82 7.92 28.40
N GLN A 263 7.97 8.17 27.11
CA GLN A 263 7.10 9.08 26.37
C GLN A 263 5.69 8.47 26.24
N ALA A 264 5.59 7.17 25.97
CA ALA A 264 4.33 6.45 25.93
C ALA A 264 3.58 6.56 27.27
N GLU A 265 4.27 6.40 28.39
CA GLU A 265 3.67 6.56 29.72
C GLU A 265 3.18 8.00 29.99
N ILE A 266 3.92 9.02 29.57
CA ILE A 266 3.51 10.42 29.71
C ILE A 266 2.25 10.68 28.88
N ILE A 267 2.21 10.21 27.62
CA ILE A 267 1.05 10.35 26.76
C ILE A 267 -0.14 9.62 27.37
N ARG A 268 0.02 8.37 27.79
CA ARG A 268 -1.03 7.59 28.43
C ARG A 268 -1.67 8.34 29.60
N ARG A 269 -0.85 8.93 30.50
CA ARG A 269 -1.34 9.74 31.62
C ARG A 269 -2.12 10.97 31.17
N ARG A 270 -1.70 11.59 30.08
CA ARG A 270 -2.34 12.81 29.55
C ARG A 270 -3.67 12.53 28.84
N VAL A 271 -3.75 11.42 28.10
CA VAL A 271 -4.93 11.08 27.28
C VAL A 271 -5.90 10.09 27.96
N GLY A 272 -5.47 9.43 29.04
CA GLY A 272 -6.25 8.47 29.81
C GLY A 272 -6.00 7.00 29.41
N HIS A 273 -5.75 6.70 28.15
CA HIS A 273 -5.41 5.37 27.63
C HIS A 273 -4.54 5.49 26.39
N LEU A 274 -3.76 4.46 26.11
CA LEU A 274 -2.89 4.38 24.93
C LEU A 274 -3.05 2.99 24.30
N LEU A 275 -3.15 2.92 22.99
CA LEU A 275 -3.10 1.66 22.26
C LEU A 275 -1.65 1.35 21.89
N LEU A 276 -1.14 0.23 22.35
CA LEU A 276 0.17 -0.29 21.96
C LEU A 276 0.03 -1.29 20.81
N TYR A 277 0.74 -1.03 19.72
CA TYR A 277 0.91 -1.99 18.64
C TYR A 277 1.96 -3.01 19.05
N VAL A 278 1.55 -4.26 19.17
CA VAL A 278 2.34 -5.36 19.72
C VAL A 278 2.56 -6.41 18.66
N PRO A 279 3.71 -6.40 17.97
CA PRO A 279 4.07 -7.48 17.07
C PRO A 279 4.37 -8.75 17.86
N VAL A 280 3.75 -9.85 17.46
CA VAL A 280 3.98 -11.16 18.07
C VAL A 280 4.54 -12.11 17.02
N VAL A 281 5.45 -12.99 17.42
CA VAL A 281 6.08 -13.94 16.51
C VAL A 281 6.27 -15.29 17.21
N ASN A 282 6.02 -16.37 16.49
CA ASN A 282 6.41 -17.69 16.95
C ASN A 282 7.95 -17.77 17.01
N PRO A 283 8.56 -18.17 18.15
CA PRO A 283 10.02 -18.26 18.26
C PRO A 283 10.70 -19.14 17.22
N LYS A 284 9.97 -20.11 16.66
CA LYS A 284 10.46 -20.98 15.57
C LYS A 284 10.54 -20.25 14.23
N GLU A 285 9.74 -19.18 14.05
CA GLU A 285 9.60 -18.37 12.85
C GLU A 285 10.23 -16.98 13.02
N PHE A 286 11.17 -16.82 13.94
CA PHE A 286 11.79 -15.51 14.24
C PHE A 286 12.36 -14.81 13.01
N ASP A 287 12.71 -15.55 11.97
CA ASP A 287 13.29 -15.00 10.74
C ASP A 287 12.32 -14.05 10.01
N VAL A 288 11.00 -14.31 10.11
CA VAL A 288 9.98 -13.43 9.51
C VAL A 288 9.89 -12.06 10.19
N ALA A 289 10.35 -11.97 11.45
CA ALA A 289 10.42 -10.70 12.16
C ALA A 289 11.65 -9.86 11.81
N ILE A 290 12.65 -10.40 11.14
CA ILE A 290 13.92 -9.70 10.86
C ILE A 290 13.69 -8.44 10.06
N ALA A 291 12.90 -8.50 8.99
CA ALA A 291 12.60 -7.34 8.17
C ALA A 291 11.86 -6.24 8.96
N TYR A 292 10.92 -6.62 9.82
CA TYR A 292 10.25 -5.70 10.73
C TYR A 292 11.25 -5.01 11.67
N LEU A 293 12.15 -5.78 12.29
CA LEU A 293 13.12 -5.29 13.26
C LEU A 293 14.17 -4.38 12.62
N ILE A 294 14.64 -4.71 11.41
CA ILE A 294 15.60 -3.89 10.67
C ILE A 294 14.99 -2.51 10.36
N ARG A 295 13.75 -2.45 9.88
CA ARG A 295 13.06 -1.17 9.64
C ARG A 295 12.98 -0.31 10.92
N ARG A 296 12.74 -0.91 12.07
CA ARG A 296 12.75 -0.16 13.36
C ARG A 296 14.12 0.40 13.70
N LEU A 297 15.19 -0.34 13.45
CA LEU A 297 16.57 0.14 13.65
C LEU A 297 16.92 1.28 12.69
N GLU A 298 16.53 1.18 11.43
CA GLU A 298 16.74 2.22 10.42
C GLU A 298 15.97 3.49 10.78
N GLU A 299 14.74 3.38 11.21
CA GLU A 299 13.94 4.53 11.68
C GLU A 299 14.61 5.25 12.85
N ASN A 300 15.14 4.52 13.83
CA ASN A 300 15.83 5.10 14.98
C ASN A 300 17.17 5.73 14.60
N ALA A 301 17.86 5.22 13.59
CA ALA A 301 19.17 5.70 13.15
C ALA A 301 19.07 6.91 12.21
N SER A 302 17.96 7.13 11.55
CA SER A 302 17.79 8.23 10.59
C SER A 302 17.71 9.58 11.30
N SER A 303 18.64 10.50 10.99
CA SER A 303 18.65 11.87 11.56
C SER A 303 17.44 12.72 11.18
N GLU A 304 16.72 12.34 10.12
CA GLU A 304 15.47 12.97 9.74
C GLU A 304 14.27 12.47 10.55
N ASN A 305 14.39 11.31 11.17
CA ASN A 305 13.32 10.76 11.99
C ASN A 305 13.33 11.42 13.38
N PHE A 306 12.15 11.76 13.87
CA PHE A 306 11.94 12.30 15.21
C PHE A 306 12.56 11.41 16.31
N MET A 307 12.54 10.08 16.10
CA MET A 307 13.08 9.11 17.05
C MET A 307 14.57 9.30 17.35
N SER A 308 15.35 9.82 16.39
CA SER A 308 16.79 10.05 16.58
C SER A 308 17.12 11.08 17.68
N GLY A 309 16.20 11.96 18.01
CA GLY A 309 16.38 12.99 19.04
C GLY A 309 15.41 12.90 20.20
N ILE A 310 14.55 11.87 20.28
CA ILE A 310 13.44 11.82 21.24
C ILE A 310 13.92 11.81 22.70
N PHE A 311 15.05 11.18 22.99
CA PHE A 311 15.57 11.06 24.36
C PHE A 311 16.25 12.35 24.86
N ASP A 312 16.75 13.17 23.93
CA ASP A 312 17.46 14.42 24.24
C ASP A 312 16.54 15.64 24.10
N LEU A 313 15.31 15.45 23.63
CA LEU A 313 14.36 16.54 23.34
C LEU A 313 14.09 17.48 24.52
N ALA A 314 14.12 16.96 25.75
CA ALA A 314 13.86 17.75 26.97
C ALA A 314 15.11 18.43 27.54
N THR A 315 16.31 18.04 27.09
CA THR A 315 17.60 18.49 27.68
C THR A 315 18.47 19.24 26.69
N ASP A 316 18.18 19.14 25.39
CA ASP A 316 18.91 19.78 24.30
C ASP A 316 18.01 20.77 23.55
N GLU A 317 18.25 22.08 23.76
CA GLU A 317 17.47 23.17 23.16
C GLU A 317 17.61 23.20 21.62
N GLU A 318 18.74 22.79 21.05
CA GLU A 318 18.96 22.76 19.60
C GLU A 318 18.11 21.66 18.94
N ILE A 319 18.05 20.49 19.58
CA ILE A 319 17.19 19.39 19.13
C ILE A 319 15.73 19.79 19.22
N PHE A 320 15.31 20.38 20.36
CA PHE A 320 13.92 20.85 20.49
C PHE A 320 13.57 21.88 19.41
N LYS A 321 14.42 22.88 19.22
CA LYS A 321 14.20 23.94 18.22
C LYS A 321 14.16 23.39 16.81
N ARG A 322 15.02 22.45 16.48
CA ARG A 322 15.02 21.76 15.18
C ARG A 322 13.67 21.08 14.90
N GLU A 323 13.14 20.35 15.88
CA GLU A 323 11.87 19.62 15.73
C GLU A 323 10.67 20.58 15.73
N GLU A 324 10.71 21.64 16.54
CA GLU A 324 9.73 22.73 16.51
C GLU A 324 9.68 23.38 15.12
N ASP A 325 10.83 23.75 14.56
CA ASP A 325 10.91 24.36 13.24
C ASP A 325 10.42 23.44 12.12
N ARG A 326 10.70 22.14 12.20
CA ARG A 326 10.15 21.11 11.29
C ARG A 326 8.62 21.04 11.39
N PHE A 327 8.11 20.99 12.61
CA PHE A 327 6.68 20.97 12.87
C PHE A 327 6.00 22.23 12.35
N MET A 328 6.52 23.41 12.65
CA MET A 328 5.93 24.69 12.21
C MET A 328 5.97 24.85 10.70
N ARG A 329 7.06 24.47 10.03
CA ARG A 329 7.11 24.51 8.55
C ARG A 329 6.04 23.62 7.94
N SER A 330 5.88 22.38 8.43
CA SER A 330 4.86 21.49 7.92
C SER A 330 3.43 21.93 8.24
N LEU A 331 3.19 22.55 9.40
CA LEU A 331 1.89 23.10 9.77
C LEU A 331 1.52 24.31 8.89
N ASN A 332 2.45 25.24 8.71
CA ASN A 332 2.22 26.43 7.88
C ASN A 332 2.04 26.13 6.38
N SER A 333 2.41 24.93 5.95
CA SER A 333 2.22 24.46 4.57
C SER A 333 0.90 23.72 4.34
N VAL A 334 0.06 23.58 5.38
CA VAL A 334 -1.25 22.94 5.24
C VAL A 334 -2.18 23.84 4.41
N THR A 335 -2.83 23.25 3.43
CA THR A 335 -3.88 23.87 2.61
C THR A 335 -5.12 22.98 2.60
N ASP A 336 -6.26 23.52 2.19
CA ASP A 336 -7.51 22.74 2.02
C ASP A 336 -7.57 21.97 0.70
N GLU A 337 -6.56 22.12 -0.16
CA GLU A 337 -6.48 21.41 -1.44
C GLU A 337 -6.31 19.91 -1.21
N VAL A 338 -7.02 19.11 -1.99
CA VAL A 338 -6.84 17.67 -2.07
C VAL A 338 -5.69 17.40 -3.04
N PRO A 339 -4.58 16.84 -2.57
CA PRO A 339 -3.46 16.55 -3.46
C PRO A 339 -3.84 15.50 -4.50
N GLU A 340 -3.30 15.65 -5.70
CA GLU A 340 -3.39 14.62 -6.73
C GLU A 340 -2.34 13.53 -6.48
N GLY A 341 -2.71 12.27 -6.74
CA GLY A 341 -1.79 11.16 -6.80
C GLY A 341 -0.74 11.37 -7.90
N LYS A 342 0.37 10.66 -7.84
CA LYS A 342 1.45 10.81 -8.82
C LYS A 342 1.32 9.90 -10.04
N ARG A 343 0.46 8.88 -9.98
CA ARG A 343 0.25 7.93 -11.07
C ARG A 343 -1.02 8.25 -11.83
N HIS A 344 -0.87 8.58 -13.12
CA HIS A 344 -1.95 9.04 -13.99
C HIS A 344 -2.05 8.25 -15.30
N GLN A 345 -1.26 7.18 -15.44
CA GLN A 345 -1.27 6.37 -16.66
C GLN A 345 -2.67 5.84 -16.95
N ASN A 346 -3.11 5.98 -18.20
CA ASN A 346 -4.37 5.43 -18.67
C ASN A 346 -4.23 4.92 -20.10
N ARG A 347 -4.06 3.62 -20.24
CA ARG A 347 -3.88 2.96 -21.54
C ARG A 347 -5.11 3.09 -22.45
N GLN A 348 -6.31 3.34 -21.90
CA GLN A 348 -7.51 3.53 -22.73
C GLN A 348 -7.46 4.86 -23.52
N THR A 349 -6.74 5.84 -23.04
CA THR A 349 -6.67 7.17 -23.64
C THR A 349 -5.36 7.43 -24.39
N GLU A 350 -4.46 6.45 -24.43
CA GLU A 350 -3.23 6.57 -25.21
C GLU A 350 -3.50 6.59 -26.70
N ASN A 351 -2.76 7.45 -27.41
CA ASN A 351 -2.84 7.66 -28.85
C ASN A 351 -1.50 8.18 -29.38
N ALA A 352 -1.43 8.47 -30.66
CA ALA A 352 -0.20 8.89 -31.34
C ALA A 352 0.44 10.18 -30.78
N ASP A 353 -0.32 11.01 -30.05
CA ASP A 353 0.15 12.29 -29.52
C ASP A 353 0.72 12.17 -28.10
N ASN A 354 0.29 11.16 -27.32
CA ASN A 354 0.64 11.04 -25.92
C ASN A 354 1.26 9.69 -25.53
N VAL A 355 1.39 8.73 -26.46
CA VAL A 355 2.06 7.48 -26.19
C VAL A 355 3.55 7.71 -25.88
N PHE A 356 4.04 7.04 -24.84
CA PHE A 356 5.45 7.14 -24.47
C PHE A 356 6.34 6.53 -25.56
N VAL A 357 7.36 7.30 -25.98
CA VAL A 357 8.43 6.83 -26.86
C VAL A 357 9.74 7.40 -26.33
N PRO A 358 10.74 6.55 -26.02
CA PRO A 358 12.04 7.01 -25.57
C PRO A 358 12.67 8.01 -26.57
N ALA A 359 13.09 9.17 -26.08
CA ALA A 359 13.72 10.20 -26.91
C ALA A 359 14.95 10.79 -26.23
N GLY A 360 16.07 10.86 -26.97
CA GLY A 360 17.30 11.42 -26.46
C GLY A 360 18.11 10.42 -25.62
N ARG A 361 18.13 10.57 -24.29
CA ARG A 361 18.72 9.58 -23.37
C ARG A 361 17.81 8.36 -23.32
N PHE A 362 18.43 7.17 -23.20
CA PHE A 362 17.67 5.94 -23.00
C PHE A 362 16.92 6.02 -21.65
N GLU A 363 15.65 5.68 -21.71
CA GLU A 363 14.74 5.51 -20.56
C GLU A 363 13.88 4.29 -20.87
N ASN A 364 13.67 3.42 -19.88
CA ASN A 364 12.82 2.27 -20.04
C ASN A 364 11.37 2.70 -20.30
N THR A 365 10.72 1.98 -21.19
CA THR A 365 9.28 2.14 -21.44
C THR A 365 8.50 1.72 -20.20
N PRO A 366 7.62 2.58 -19.65
CA PRO A 366 6.84 2.20 -18.48
C PRO A 366 5.90 1.04 -18.78
N ASP A 367 5.89 0.04 -17.89
CA ASP A 367 4.88 -1.01 -17.89
C ASP A 367 3.50 -0.43 -17.60
N THR A 368 2.46 -1.19 -17.91
CA THR A 368 1.10 -0.80 -17.55
C THR A 368 0.86 -0.99 -16.06
N ASP A 369 0.45 0.07 -15.37
CA ASP A 369 0.19 0.05 -13.93
C ASP A 369 -1.22 -0.52 -13.62
N PRO A 370 -1.34 -1.76 -13.09
CA PRO A 370 -2.63 -2.37 -12.77
C PRO A 370 -3.24 -1.84 -11.46
N SER A 371 -2.54 -1.00 -10.70
CA SER A 371 -3.13 -0.33 -9.54
C SER A 371 -4.19 0.71 -9.95
N LEU A 372 -4.13 1.19 -11.19
CA LEU A 372 -5.06 2.16 -11.76
C LEU A 372 -6.27 1.47 -12.39
N SER A 373 -7.48 1.88 -12.00
CA SER A 373 -8.73 1.25 -12.44
C SER A 373 -8.90 1.28 -13.96
N GLY A 374 -8.57 2.40 -14.62
CA GLY A 374 -8.66 2.51 -16.09
C GLY A 374 -7.79 1.49 -16.82
N ASN A 375 -6.61 1.19 -16.28
CA ASN A 375 -5.73 0.16 -16.85
C ASN A 375 -6.26 -1.26 -16.60
N ARG A 376 -6.86 -1.52 -15.44
CA ARG A 376 -7.53 -2.81 -15.17
C ARG A 376 -8.69 -3.07 -16.12
N GLU A 377 -9.53 -2.06 -16.35
CA GLU A 377 -10.63 -2.15 -17.32
C GLU A 377 -10.13 -2.41 -18.73
N TRP A 378 -9.07 -1.70 -19.14
CA TRP A 378 -8.40 -1.90 -20.44
C TRP A 378 -7.86 -3.34 -20.58
N GLY A 379 -7.16 -3.85 -19.56
CA GLY A 379 -6.63 -5.20 -19.55
C GLY A 379 -7.73 -6.27 -19.60
N ARG A 380 -8.82 -6.09 -18.85
CA ARG A 380 -9.99 -6.98 -18.86
C ARG A 380 -10.65 -7.04 -20.23
N ALA A 381 -10.77 -5.89 -20.89
CA ALA A 381 -11.30 -5.84 -22.26
C ALA A 381 -10.41 -6.59 -23.27
N ILE A 382 -9.09 -6.55 -23.12
CA ILE A 382 -8.14 -7.33 -23.93
C ILE A 382 -8.37 -8.82 -23.72
N LEU A 383 -8.42 -9.29 -22.49
CA LEU A 383 -8.63 -10.71 -22.18
C LEU A 383 -9.98 -11.23 -22.70
N GLU A 384 -11.00 -10.38 -22.69
CA GLU A 384 -12.30 -10.79 -23.28
C GLU A 384 -12.22 -10.94 -24.79
N ARG A 385 -11.54 -10.01 -25.48
CA ARG A 385 -11.34 -10.10 -26.94
C ARG A 385 -10.43 -11.24 -27.35
N SER A 386 -9.42 -11.57 -26.53
CA SER A 386 -8.45 -12.64 -26.85
C SER A 386 -9.11 -14.02 -27.06
N LYS A 387 -10.29 -14.24 -26.47
CA LYS A 387 -11.05 -15.50 -26.60
C LYS A 387 -11.51 -15.80 -28.05
N THR A 388 -11.64 -14.77 -28.88
CA THR A 388 -12.19 -14.87 -30.23
C THR A 388 -11.41 -14.09 -31.27
N THR A 389 -10.26 -13.60 -30.94
CA THR A 389 -9.44 -12.73 -31.81
C THR A 389 -9.06 -13.42 -33.11
N GLN A 390 -8.99 -12.64 -34.20
CA GLN A 390 -8.51 -13.03 -35.50
C GLN A 390 -7.33 -12.17 -35.96
N ILE A 391 -6.80 -11.34 -35.04
CA ILE A 391 -5.66 -10.44 -35.31
C ILE A 391 -4.45 -11.29 -35.72
N GLY A 392 -3.76 -10.88 -36.77
CA GLY A 392 -2.55 -11.53 -37.30
C GLY A 392 -2.78 -12.72 -38.20
N ILE A 393 -3.95 -13.38 -38.19
CA ILE A 393 -4.19 -14.59 -38.99
C ILE A 393 -4.07 -14.34 -40.51
N ALA A 394 -4.60 -13.22 -41.00
CA ALA A 394 -4.48 -12.86 -42.39
C ALA A 394 -3.02 -12.62 -42.79
N THR A 395 -2.28 -11.85 -41.95
CA THR A 395 -0.86 -11.56 -42.12
C THR A 395 -0.02 -12.83 -42.15
N LEU A 396 -0.28 -13.79 -41.26
CA LEU A 396 0.39 -15.10 -41.27
C LEU A 396 0.17 -15.83 -42.56
N LYS A 397 -1.08 -15.91 -43.05
CA LYS A 397 -1.43 -16.61 -44.31
C LYS A 397 -0.78 -15.97 -45.54
N GLU A 398 -0.74 -14.63 -45.58
CA GLU A 398 -0.12 -13.90 -46.69
C GLU A 398 1.40 -14.03 -46.74
N ASN A 399 2.04 -14.29 -45.62
CA ASN A 399 3.49 -14.38 -45.49
C ASN A 399 4.00 -15.79 -45.20
N GLU A 400 3.15 -16.79 -45.31
CA GLU A 400 3.51 -18.18 -45.11
C GLU A 400 4.48 -18.64 -46.21
N LEU A 401 5.68 -19.06 -45.82
CA LEU A 401 6.66 -19.62 -46.76
C LEU A 401 6.33 -21.08 -47.04
N THR A 402 6.06 -21.39 -48.29
CA THR A 402 5.61 -22.71 -48.70
C THR A 402 6.73 -23.57 -49.30
N SER A 403 7.91 -22.98 -49.57
CA SER A 403 9.07 -23.67 -50.14
C SER A 403 10.41 -23.13 -49.63
N ALA A 404 11.43 -23.97 -49.70
CA ALA A 404 12.82 -23.59 -49.42
C ALA A 404 13.30 -22.45 -50.35
N ALA A 405 12.86 -22.48 -51.63
CA ALA A 405 13.25 -21.44 -52.59
C ALA A 405 12.70 -20.05 -52.21
N GLU A 406 11.48 -19.96 -51.67
CA GLU A 406 10.92 -18.71 -51.17
C GLU A 406 11.72 -18.20 -49.93
N ALA A 407 12.13 -19.09 -49.04
CA ALA A 407 12.98 -18.75 -47.92
C ALA A 407 14.36 -18.22 -48.37
N GLU A 408 15.00 -18.87 -49.36
CA GLU A 408 16.28 -18.42 -49.94
C GLU A 408 16.14 -17.06 -50.63
N GLN A 409 15.04 -16.81 -51.33
CA GLN A 409 14.76 -15.52 -51.95
C GLN A 409 14.58 -14.41 -50.89
N LEU A 410 13.84 -14.68 -49.82
CA LEU A 410 13.64 -13.73 -48.71
C LEU A 410 14.96 -13.35 -48.07
N VAL A 411 15.86 -14.32 -47.86
CA VAL A 411 17.20 -14.06 -47.32
C VAL A 411 18.02 -13.17 -48.25
N ALA A 412 17.98 -13.45 -49.59
CA ALA A 412 18.68 -12.63 -50.57
C ALA A 412 18.15 -11.16 -50.61
N ASP A 413 16.83 -10.99 -50.54
CA ASP A 413 16.18 -9.68 -50.49
C ASP A 413 16.53 -8.93 -49.20
N ALA A 414 16.58 -9.62 -48.08
CA ALA A 414 16.99 -9.06 -46.80
C ALA A 414 18.47 -8.61 -46.82
N GLU A 415 19.37 -9.41 -47.44
CA GLU A 415 20.80 -9.03 -47.61
C GLU A 415 20.95 -7.78 -48.48
N ALA A 416 20.21 -7.72 -49.59
CA ALA A 416 20.22 -6.54 -50.47
C ALA A 416 19.72 -5.28 -49.74
N SER A 417 18.64 -5.39 -49.03
CA SER A 417 18.07 -4.31 -48.19
C SER A 417 18.99 -3.89 -47.05
N GLY A 418 19.66 -4.87 -46.43
CA GLY A 418 20.66 -4.65 -45.39
C GLY A 418 21.85 -3.80 -45.84
N LYS A 419 22.27 -3.93 -47.10
CA LYS A 419 23.33 -3.08 -47.70
C LYS A 419 22.88 -1.63 -47.83
N VAL A 420 21.62 -1.36 -48.12
CA VAL A 420 21.06 0.00 -48.16
C VAL A 420 20.95 0.58 -46.76
N TRP A 421 20.38 -0.19 -45.83
CA TRP A 421 20.27 0.17 -44.42
C TRP A 421 21.63 0.51 -43.78
N GLY A 422 22.66 -0.27 -44.09
CA GLY A 422 24.01 -0.08 -43.59
C GLY A 422 24.68 1.24 -44.05
N ARG A 423 24.19 1.88 -45.12
CA ARG A 423 24.68 3.19 -45.60
C ARG A 423 24.05 4.39 -44.90
N LEU A 424 22.92 4.17 -44.23
CA LEU A 424 22.27 5.21 -43.43
C LEU A 424 23.17 5.62 -42.25
N SER A 425 23.12 6.88 -41.90
CA SER A 425 23.76 7.38 -40.68
C SER A 425 23.11 6.78 -39.41
N GLY A 426 23.81 6.80 -38.29
CA GLY A 426 23.24 6.36 -37.01
C GLY A 426 21.96 7.11 -36.62
N ALA A 427 21.88 8.42 -36.95
CA ALA A 427 20.72 9.24 -36.69
C ALA A 427 19.49 8.83 -37.52
N GLU A 428 19.69 8.54 -38.82
CA GLU A 428 18.61 8.08 -39.71
C GLU A 428 18.08 6.73 -39.28
N ARG A 429 18.97 5.78 -38.94
CA ARG A 429 18.55 4.46 -38.42
C ARG A 429 17.78 4.58 -37.10
N ALA A 430 18.28 5.42 -36.18
CA ALA A 430 17.60 5.69 -34.91
C ALA A 430 16.19 6.30 -35.11
N ALA A 431 16.03 7.18 -36.08
CA ALA A 431 14.71 7.73 -36.40
C ALA A 431 13.70 6.67 -36.85
N VAL A 432 14.14 5.73 -37.71
CA VAL A 432 13.30 4.60 -38.15
C VAL A 432 12.93 3.70 -36.96
N LEU A 433 13.92 3.31 -36.12
CA LEU A 433 13.68 2.44 -34.96
C LEU A 433 12.73 3.08 -33.94
N ARG A 434 12.88 4.38 -33.68
CA ARG A 434 11.92 5.10 -32.81
C ARG A 434 10.48 5.08 -33.37
N ASN A 435 10.32 5.19 -34.69
CA ASN A 435 9.00 5.03 -35.28
C ASN A 435 8.47 3.61 -35.12
N VAL A 436 9.31 2.58 -35.26
CA VAL A 436 8.92 1.19 -34.97
C VAL A 436 8.50 1.05 -33.51
N GLY A 437 9.28 1.55 -32.56
CA GLY A 437 8.92 1.54 -31.14
C GLY A 437 7.58 2.25 -30.87
N LYS A 438 7.34 3.37 -31.54
CA LYS A 438 6.05 4.09 -31.45
C LYS A 438 4.88 3.25 -31.95
N GLU A 439 5.04 2.58 -33.11
CA GLU A 439 4.00 1.70 -33.62
C GLU A 439 3.75 0.50 -32.71
N ILE A 440 4.79 -0.13 -32.17
CA ILE A 440 4.64 -1.18 -31.16
C ILE A 440 3.85 -0.69 -29.96
N ALA A 441 4.16 0.51 -29.44
CA ALA A 441 3.48 1.11 -28.31
C ALA A 441 2.00 1.38 -28.59
N LEU A 442 1.68 1.89 -29.79
CA LEU A 442 0.29 2.14 -30.21
C LEU A 442 -0.53 0.87 -30.36
N HIS A 443 0.10 -0.24 -30.75
CA HIS A 443 -0.53 -1.54 -30.94
C HIS A 443 -0.38 -2.46 -29.70
N ARG A 444 0.02 -1.92 -28.54
CA ARG A 444 0.22 -2.69 -27.31
C ARG A 444 -0.98 -3.59 -26.98
N ALA A 445 -2.20 -3.06 -27.06
CA ALA A 445 -3.42 -3.82 -26.76
C ALA A 445 -3.60 -5.02 -27.70
N GLU A 446 -3.37 -4.84 -29.01
CA GLU A 446 -3.48 -5.90 -30.01
C GLU A 446 -2.40 -6.97 -29.82
N LEU A 447 -1.18 -6.57 -29.51
CA LEU A 447 -0.08 -7.49 -29.21
C LEU A 447 -0.39 -8.34 -27.98
N LEU A 448 -0.88 -7.75 -26.90
CA LEU A 448 -1.29 -8.47 -25.69
C LEU A 448 -2.45 -9.44 -25.97
N GLU A 449 -3.42 -9.02 -26.80
CA GLU A 449 -4.55 -9.84 -27.20
C GLU A 449 -4.09 -11.10 -27.94
N VAL A 450 -3.15 -10.95 -28.89
CA VAL A 450 -2.58 -12.08 -29.64
C VAL A 450 -1.71 -12.96 -28.73
N MET A 451 -0.86 -12.38 -27.88
CA MET A 451 -0.04 -13.14 -26.94
C MET A 451 -0.89 -13.98 -25.97
N ALA A 452 -1.99 -13.42 -25.48
CA ALA A 452 -2.92 -14.16 -24.63
C ALA A 452 -3.62 -15.30 -25.39
N ALA A 453 -4.07 -15.04 -26.62
CA ALA A 453 -4.78 -16.02 -27.43
C ALA A 453 -3.89 -17.17 -27.92
N GLU A 454 -2.69 -16.88 -28.40
CA GLU A 454 -1.83 -17.87 -29.05
C GLU A 454 -0.83 -18.54 -28.12
N ALA A 455 -0.29 -17.80 -27.16
CA ALA A 455 0.74 -18.28 -26.23
C ALA A 455 0.24 -18.49 -24.81
N GLY A 456 -1.00 -18.11 -24.49
CA GLY A 456 -1.55 -18.20 -23.12
C GLY A 456 -0.83 -17.30 -22.11
N LYS A 457 -0.20 -16.22 -22.56
CA LYS A 457 0.49 -15.28 -21.67
C LYS A 457 -0.49 -14.49 -20.83
N THR A 458 -0.12 -14.26 -19.57
CA THR A 458 -0.84 -13.31 -18.72
C THR A 458 -0.56 -11.89 -19.18
N LEU A 459 -1.43 -10.93 -18.79
CA LEU A 459 -1.21 -9.51 -19.08
C LEU A 459 0.13 -9.03 -18.52
N ASP A 460 0.47 -9.45 -17.32
CA ASP A 460 1.71 -9.12 -16.65
C ASP A 460 2.95 -9.53 -17.46
N GLN A 461 2.96 -10.76 -17.97
CA GLN A 461 4.04 -11.28 -18.81
C GLN A 461 4.10 -10.56 -20.16
N GLY A 462 2.96 -10.43 -20.83
CA GLY A 462 2.91 -9.83 -22.16
C GLY A 462 3.24 -8.34 -22.15
N ASP A 463 2.77 -7.59 -21.16
CA ASP A 463 2.97 -6.14 -21.08
C ASP A 463 4.45 -5.77 -20.93
N THR A 464 5.17 -6.48 -20.06
CA THR A 464 6.62 -6.32 -19.89
C THR A 464 7.37 -6.63 -21.19
N GLU A 465 7.00 -7.68 -21.91
CA GLU A 465 7.63 -8.02 -23.20
C GLU A 465 7.37 -6.96 -24.28
N VAL A 466 6.19 -6.33 -24.28
CA VAL A 466 5.92 -5.20 -25.18
C VAL A 466 6.79 -3.99 -24.82
N SER A 467 6.95 -3.69 -23.53
CA SER A 467 7.85 -2.63 -23.06
C SER A 467 9.29 -2.89 -23.49
N GLU A 468 9.80 -4.12 -23.29
CA GLU A 468 11.14 -4.53 -23.74
C GLU A 468 11.31 -4.44 -25.27
N ALA A 469 10.28 -4.75 -26.04
CA ALA A 469 10.33 -4.64 -27.49
C ALA A 469 10.38 -3.18 -28.00
N ILE A 470 9.88 -2.24 -27.24
CA ILE A 470 9.95 -0.81 -27.55
C ILE A 470 11.35 -0.27 -27.22
N ASP A 471 11.96 -0.71 -26.12
CA ASP A 471 13.29 -0.34 -25.62
C ASP A 471 14.41 -0.82 -26.56
#